data_03af212af9a4ae7711c62fc42bf221f0
#
_entry.id   03af212af9a4ae7711c62fc42bf221f0
#
_cell.length_a   1.000
_cell.length_b   1.000
_cell.length_c   1.000
_cell.angle_alpha   90.00
_cell.angle_beta   90.00
_cell.angle_gamma   90.00
#
_symmetry.space_group_name_H-M   'P 1'
#
loop_
_entity.id
_entity.type
_entity.pdbx_description
1 polymer ?
#
loop_
_entity_poly.entity_id
_entity_poly.type
_entity_poly.pdbx_seq_one_letter_code
_entity_poly.pdbx_strand_id
1 'polypeptide(L)'
;MKYHLVSGGCGFVGRNVVKRLLKTTSDTIFIVDDLSTGMHPSRWFPSYTVRKLGEAEIIGPDERVYFLKEDFRDFLFRFRHEPDFIAKNWIPDFHTFHDVYHFAAIVGGRAKIEGDPMMVALDLSIDAEFFHWVCTHKPARVLYPSSSAAYPVNLQTSQGAVALKESDIDFEKNLGTPDMTXGWSKLTGEFLARIAAXHYGVKVVCIRPFSGYGEDQDLTYPVPAIAARAARKEDPFEVWGTGKQGRDFVHIDDVIDCIQLLMDNVGDGSAYNIGSGKLTSFIELIQLFCRFAGYSPVIKALTDKPMGVYSRYADMSLMEKRFGWKPKISLEEGMRRVYEAACRRISEE
;
A
#
# COMPACT_ATOMS: atom_id res chain seq x y z
N MET A 1 1.41 -15.64 -22.50
CA MET A 1 0.43 -15.14 -21.48
C MET A 1 0.96 -15.45 -20.10
N LYS A 2 0.98 -14.44 -19.25
CA LYS A 2 1.46 -14.60 -17.88
C LYS A 2 0.27 -14.53 -16.92
N TYR A 3 0.43 -15.19 -15.78
CA TYR A 3 -0.55 -15.17 -14.71
C TYR A 3 0.08 -14.47 -13.50
N HIS A 4 -0.61 -13.45 -12.98
CA HIS A 4 -0.12 -12.70 -11.83
C HIS A 4 -1.05 -12.88 -10.66
N LEU A 5 -0.50 -12.86 -9.46
CA LEU A 5 -1.27 -12.95 -8.22
C LEU A 5 -1.19 -11.63 -7.49
N VAL A 6 -2.33 -11.11 -7.08
CA VAL A 6 -2.39 -9.91 -6.24
C VAL A 6 -3.18 -10.26 -4.99
N SER A 7 -2.49 -10.49 -3.89
CA SER A 7 -3.15 -10.69 -2.61
C SER A 7 -3.54 -9.34 -2.05
N GLY A 8 -4.72 -9.24 -1.44
CA GLY A 8 -5.21 -7.95 -1.00
C GLY A 8 -5.48 -7.02 -2.15
N GLY A 9 -5.81 -7.58 -3.31
CA GLY A 9 -5.95 -6.81 -4.54
C GLY A 9 -7.17 -5.91 -4.61
N CYS A 10 -8.05 -5.97 -3.60
CA CYS A 10 -9.21 -5.08 -3.55
C CYS A 10 -8.98 -3.86 -2.67
N GLY A 11 -7.83 -3.79 -1.99
CA GLY A 11 -7.45 -2.61 -1.23
C GLY A 11 -6.96 -1.49 -2.14
N PHE A 12 -6.61 -0.37 -1.53
CA PHE A 12 -6.29 0.84 -2.29
C PHE A 12 -5.10 0.64 -3.25
N VAL A 13 -3.97 0.19 -2.72
CA VAL A 13 -2.79 0.02 -3.59
C VAL A 13 -2.99 -1.17 -4.51
N GLY A 14 -3.51 -2.28 -3.97
CA GLY A 14 -3.69 -3.50 -4.76
C GLY A 14 -4.59 -3.29 -5.97
N ARG A 15 -5.74 -2.61 -5.78
CA ARG A 15 -6.61 -2.42 -6.93
C ARG A 15 -6.01 -1.48 -7.97
N ASN A 16 -5.17 -0.54 -7.54
CA ASN A 16 -4.51 0.32 -8.51
C ASN A 16 -3.41 -0.41 -9.27
N VAL A 17 -2.77 -1.40 -8.64
CA VAL A 17 -1.86 -2.30 -9.38
C VAL A 17 -2.65 -3.10 -10.40
N VAL A 18 -3.80 -3.67 -10.00
CA VAL A 18 -4.62 -4.44 -10.92
C VAL A 18 -5.05 -3.59 -12.12
N LYS A 19 -5.53 -2.38 -11.85
CA LYS A 19 -5.95 -1.49 -12.94
C LYS A 19 -4.80 -1.20 -13.90
N ARG A 20 -3.60 -0.97 -13.37
CA ARG A 20 -2.44 -0.69 -14.22
C ARG A 20 -2.08 -1.91 -15.05
N LEU A 21 -2.10 -3.10 -14.46
CA LEU A 21 -1.79 -4.33 -15.21
C LEU A 21 -2.81 -4.58 -16.31
N LEU A 22 -4.08 -4.31 -16.04
CA LEU A 22 -5.10 -4.47 -17.08
C LEU A 22 -4.88 -3.51 -18.25
N LYS A 23 -4.39 -2.32 -17.95
CA LYS A 23 -4.16 -1.30 -18.97
C LYS A 23 -2.89 -1.56 -19.79
N THR A 24 -1.85 -2.09 -19.14
CA THR A 24 -0.53 -2.16 -19.78
C THR A 24 -0.14 -3.55 -20.25
N THR A 25 -0.91 -4.59 -19.90
CA THR A 25 -0.61 -5.97 -20.33
C THR A 25 -1.86 -6.64 -20.85
N SER A 26 -1.67 -7.82 -21.45
CA SER A 26 -2.78 -8.72 -21.81
C SER A 26 -2.82 -9.92 -20.87
N ASP A 27 -2.12 -9.86 -19.74
CA ASP A 27 -1.97 -10.99 -18.84
C ASP A 27 -3.22 -11.20 -17.98
N THR A 28 -3.31 -12.37 -17.36
CA THR A 28 -4.40 -12.73 -16.46
C THR A 28 -4.01 -12.42 -15.04
N ILE A 29 -4.93 -11.86 -14.27
CA ILE A 29 -4.70 -11.43 -12.91
C ILE A 29 -5.61 -12.20 -11.96
N PHE A 30 -5.03 -12.83 -10.95
CA PHE A 30 -5.74 -13.59 -9.94
C PHE A 30 -5.71 -12.79 -8.64
N ILE A 31 -6.88 -12.37 -8.16
CA ILE A 31 -7.00 -11.56 -6.95
C ILE A 31 -7.54 -12.45 -5.83
N VAL A 32 -6.87 -12.41 -4.68
CA VAL A 32 -7.37 -13.05 -3.46
C VAL A 32 -7.53 -11.96 -2.41
N ASP A 33 -8.75 -11.81 -1.89
CA ASP A 33 -9.05 -10.76 -0.90
C ASP A 33 -10.28 -11.21 -0.12
N ASP A 34 -10.27 -11.03 1.19
CA ASP A 34 -11.42 -11.40 2.00
C ASP A 34 -12.45 -10.28 2.12
N LEU A 35 -12.17 -9.13 1.52
CA LEU A 35 -13.02 -7.95 1.51
C LEU A 35 -13.27 -7.36 2.89
N SER A 36 -12.39 -7.64 3.85
CA SER A 36 -12.54 -7.05 5.18
C SER A 36 -12.42 -5.53 5.14
N THR A 37 -11.57 -5.01 4.24
CA THR A 37 -11.47 -3.56 4.02
C THR A 37 -11.50 -3.19 2.55
N GLY A 38 -11.37 -4.17 1.67
CA GLY A 38 -11.31 -3.92 0.25
C GLY A 38 -12.66 -3.72 -0.40
N MET A 39 -12.65 -3.28 -1.64
CA MET A 39 -13.84 -2.99 -2.40
C MET A 39 -13.95 -4.00 -3.54
N HIS A 40 -15.10 -4.70 -3.63
CA HIS A 40 -15.30 -5.73 -4.65
C HIS A 40 -15.00 -5.17 -6.04
N PRO A 41 -14.32 -5.93 -6.91
CA PRO A 41 -13.91 -5.39 -8.20
C PRO A 41 -15.03 -4.87 -9.10
N SER A 42 -16.26 -5.37 -8.94
CA SER A 42 -17.39 -4.86 -9.72
C SER A 42 -17.64 -3.38 -9.45
N ARG A 43 -17.17 -2.86 -8.32
CA ARG A 43 -17.35 -1.45 -7.97
C ARG A 43 -16.29 -0.53 -8.52
N TRP A 44 -15.20 -1.10 -9.04
CA TRP A 44 -14.12 -0.27 -9.62
C TRP A 44 -14.50 0.21 -11.02
N PHE A 45 -15.27 -0.60 -11.74
CA PHE A 45 -15.58 -0.39 -13.14
C PHE A 45 -17.08 -0.62 -13.35
N PRO A 46 -17.86 0.44 -13.43
CA PRO A 46 -19.33 0.27 -13.51
C PRO A 46 -19.81 -0.59 -14.68
N SER A 47 -19.03 -0.62 -15.78
CA SER A 47 -19.45 -1.38 -16.95
C SER A 47 -18.91 -2.81 -16.98
N TYR A 48 -18.19 -3.24 -15.93
CA TYR A 48 -17.62 -4.57 -15.92
C TYR A 48 -18.68 -5.64 -15.62
N THR A 49 -18.60 -6.74 -16.33
CA THR A 49 -19.43 -7.90 -16.07
C THR A 49 -18.78 -8.81 -15.02
N VAL A 50 -19.60 -9.59 -14.35
CA VAL A 50 -19.14 -10.55 -13.37
C VAL A 50 -19.81 -11.88 -13.65
N ARG A 51 -19.02 -12.94 -13.77
CA ARG A 51 -19.50 -14.28 -14.05
C ARG A 51 -18.89 -15.23 -13.04
N LYS A 52 -19.69 -16.11 -12.46
CA LYS A 52 -19.19 -17.09 -11.49
C LYS A 52 -18.64 -18.32 -12.18
N LEU A 53 -17.52 -18.84 -11.65
CA LEU A 53 -16.94 -20.09 -12.08
C LEU A 53 -16.47 -20.83 -10.81
N GLY A 54 -17.33 -21.72 -10.28
CA GLY A 54 -17.06 -22.33 -9.00
C GLY A 54 -16.99 -21.29 -7.90
N GLU A 55 -15.91 -21.30 -7.12
CA GLU A 55 -15.71 -20.36 -6.04
C GLU A 55 -15.24 -19.00 -6.51
N ALA A 56 -14.78 -18.91 -7.75
CA ALA A 56 -14.19 -17.68 -8.26
C ALA A 56 -15.22 -16.89 -9.07
N GLU A 57 -14.96 -15.59 -9.19
CA GLU A 57 -15.68 -14.72 -10.10
C GLU A 57 -14.71 -14.26 -11.19
N ILE A 58 -15.18 -14.28 -12.44
CA ILE A 58 -14.40 -13.79 -13.55
C ILE A 58 -14.96 -12.45 -13.95
N ILE A 59 -14.10 -11.42 -14.00
CA ILE A 59 -14.53 -10.04 -14.04
C ILE A 59 -13.95 -9.34 -15.27
N GLY A 60 -14.74 -8.46 -15.81
CA GLY A 60 -14.30 -7.57 -16.85
C GLY A 60 -14.73 -7.97 -18.23
N PRO A 61 -14.55 -7.08 -19.22
CA PRO A 61 -15.03 -7.35 -20.57
C PRO A 61 -14.24 -8.45 -21.28
N ASP A 62 -12.98 -8.65 -20.95
CA ASP A 62 -12.12 -9.65 -21.59
C ASP A 62 -11.81 -10.82 -20.67
N GLU A 63 -12.46 -10.90 -19.52
CA GLU A 63 -12.39 -12.04 -18.62
C GLU A 63 -10.97 -12.39 -18.17
N ARG A 64 -10.19 -11.36 -17.89
CA ARG A 64 -8.80 -11.54 -17.46
C ARG A 64 -8.60 -11.45 -15.96
N VAL A 65 -9.64 -11.08 -15.20
CA VAL A 65 -9.52 -10.97 -13.75
C VAL A 65 -10.30 -12.11 -13.10
N TYR A 66 -9.60 -12.90 -12.31
CA TYR A 66 -10.20 -13.95 -11.48
C TYR A 66 -10.18 -13.46 -10.05
N PHE A 67 -11.33 -13.40 -9.42
CA PHE A 67 -11.44 -12.94 -8.04
C PHE A 67 -11.91 -14.06 -7.15
N LEU A 68 -11.16 -14.32 -6.09
CA LEU A 68 -11.50 -15.33 -5.08
C LEU A 68 -11.62 -14.63 -3.73
N LYS A 69 -12.82 -14.68 -3.16
CA LYS A 69 -13.04 -14.12 -1.83
C LYS A 69 -12.62 -15.13 -0.80
N GLU A 70 -11.45 -14.92 -0.20
CA GLU A 70 -10.87 -15.91 0.71
C GLU A 70 -9.81 -15.25 1.58
N ASP A 71 -9.64 -15.77 2.79
CA ASP A 71 -8.48 -15.47 3.62
C ASP A 71 -7.24 -15.96 2.87
N PHE A 72 -6.25 -15.08 2.72
CA PHE A 72 -5.09 -15.42 1.91
C PHE A 72 -4.32 -16.63 2.47
N ARG A 73 -4.33 -16.81 3.80
CA ARG A 73 -3.66 -17.99 4.38
C ARG A 73 -4.33 -19.29 3.94
N ASP A 74 -5.65 -19.28 3.86
CA ASP A 74 -6.38 -20.47 3.37
C ASP A 74 -6.03 -20.75 1.92
N PHE A 75 -5.92 -19.71 1.11
CA PHE A 75 -5.51 -19.86 -0.28
C PHE A 75 -4.12 -20.51 -0.37
N LEU A 76 -3.18 -20.01 0.42
CA LEU A 76 -1.82 -20.56 0.41
C LEU A 76 -1.80 -22.01 0.89
N PHE A 77 -2.64 -22.31 1.88
CA PHE A 77 -2.75 -23.67 2.42
C PHE A 77 -3.20 -24.67 1.37
N ARG A 78 -4.06 -24.24 0.46
CA ARG A 78 -4.53 -25.14 -0.60
C ARG A 78 -3.39 -25.66 -1.46
N PHE A 79 -2.36 -24.87 -1.65
CA PHE A 79 -1.19 -25.31 -2.44
C PHE A 79 -0.48 -26.49 -1.79
N ARG A 80 -0.56 -26.63 -0.47
CA ARG A 80 0.06 -27.76 0.21
C ARG A 80 -0.70 -29.07 -0.06
N HIS A 81 -2.01 -28.97 -0.13
CA HIS A 81 -2.86 -30.17 -0.24
C HIS A 81 -3.25 -30.48 -1.67
N GLU A 82 -3.42 -29.46 -2.48
CA GLU A 82 -3.79 -29.60 -3.88
C GLU A 82 -2.99 -28.63 -4.72
N PRO A 83 -1.72 -28.94 -4.99
CA PRO A 83 -0.86 -27.96 -5.69
C PRO A 83 -1.37 -27.55 -7.07
N ASP A 84 -2.23 -28.35 -7.69
CA ASP A 84 -2.77 -28.05 -9.01
C ASP A 84 -4.20 -27.52 -8.97
N PHE A 85 -4.64 -26.98 -7.80
CA PHE A 85 -6.05 -26.61 -7.68
C PHE A 85 -6.48 -25.48 -8.62
N ILE A 86 -5.58 -24.59 -8.97
CA ILE A 86 -5.93 -23.51 -9.92
C ILE A 86 -6.17 -24.11 -11.31
N ALA A 87 -5.31 -25.00 -11.75
CA ALA A 87 -5.50 -25.66 -13.05
C ALA A 87 -6.76 -26.49 -13.08
N LYS A 88 -7.02 -27.22 -11.99
CA LYS A 88 -8.22 -28.06 -11.91
C LYS A 88 -9.51 -27.27 -11.96
N ASN A 89 -9.54 -26.12 -11.32
CA ASN A 89 -10.81 -25.41 -11.13
C ASN A 89 -11.05 -24.28 -12.13
N TRP A 90 -9.99 -23.62 -12.59
CA TRP A 90 -10.20 -22.38 -13.34
C TRP A 90 -9.37 -22.24 -14.60
N ILE A 91 -8.09 -22.57 -14.56
CA ILE A 91 -7.16 -22.25 -15.65
C ILE A 91 -6.37 -23.50 -15.99
N PRO A 92 -6.87 -24.34 -16.92
CA PRO A 92 -6.27 -25.65 -17.16
C PRO A 92 -4.79 -25.67 -17.49
N ASP A 93 -4.26 -24.64 -18.14
CA ASP A 93 -2.84 -24.61 -18.48
C ASP A 93 -2.01 -23.78 -17.51
N PHE A 94 -2.54 -23.53 -16.32
CA PHE A 94 -1.79 -22.80 -15.29
C PHE A 94 -0.67 -23.69 -14.75
N HIS A 95 0.54 -23.13 -14.63
CA HIS A 95 1.67 -23.79 -13.99
C HIS A 95 2.15 -23.01 -12.76
N THR A 96 2.38 -21.70 -12.91
CA THR A 96 2.92 -20.91 -11.84
C THR A 96 2.55 -19.44 -12.07
N PHE A 97 2.54 -18.67 -10.99
CA PHE A 97 2.40 -17.23 -11.12
C PHE A 97 3.72 -16.61 -11.54
N HIS A 98 3.66 -15.67 -12.46
CA HIS A 98 4.84 -14.92 -12.87
C HIS A 98 5.18 -13.86 -11.83
N ASP A 99 4.29 -12.86 -11.66
CA ASP A 99 4.47 -11.82 -10.67
C ASP A 99 3.50 -12.04 -9.52
N VAL A 100 3.99 -11.79 -8.31
CA VAL A 100 3.15 -11.81 -7.12
C VAL A 100 3.29 -10.47 -6.41
N TYR A 101 2.15 -9.80 -6.20
CA TYR A 101 2.07 -8.54 -5.49
C TYR A 101 1.33 -8.82 -4.19
N HIS A 102 2.03 -8.73 -3.07
CA HIS A 102 1.49 -9.23 -1.80
C HIS A 102 0.99 -8.08 -0.94
N PHE A 103 -0.29 -7.74 -1.07
CA PHE A 103 -0.87 -6.66 -0.28
C PHE A 103 -1.78 -7.13 0.85
N ALA A 104 -2.00 -8.44 0.98
CA ALA A 104 -2.84 -8.95 2.06
C ALA A 104 -2.16 -8.70 3.40
N ALA A 105 -2.85 -8.02 4.29
CA ALA A 105 -2.33 -7.66 5.60
C ALA A 105 -3.48 -7.17 6.46
N ILE A 106 -3.23 -7.11 7.76
CA ILE A 106 -4.18 -6.46 8.65
C ILE A 106 -3.86 -4.96 8.61
N VAL A 107 -4.82 -4.18 8.15
CA VAL A 107 -4.62 -2.75 7.96
C VAL A 107 -5.51 -1.96 8.89
N GLY A 108 -5.13 -0.70 9.12
CA GLY A 108 -5.89 0.20 9.96
C GLY A 108 -5.02 1.36 10.39
N GLY A 109 -5.66 2.40 10.90
CA GLY A 109 -4.94 3.54 11.40
C GLY A 109 -4.30 3.27 12.74
N ARG A 110 -3.57 4.27 13.24
CA ARG A 110 -2.84 4.14 14.50
C ARG A 110 -3.73 3.75 15.66
N ALA A 111 -4.94 4.32 15.74
CA ALA A 111 -5.84 4.01 16.86
C ALA A 111 -6.24 2.53 16.87
N LYS A 112 -6.51 1.97 15.69
CA LYS A 112 -6.86 0.55 15.60
C LYS A 112 -5.69 -0.34 15.99
N ILE A 113 -4.50 -0.02 15.50
CA ILE A 113 -3.30 -0.81 15.78
C ILE A 113 -2.95 -0.75 17.26
N GLU A 114 -2.97 0.45 17.84
CA GLU A 114 -2.61 0.60 19.25
C GLU A 114 -3.70 0.06 20.18
N GLY A 115 -4.95 0.03 19.71
CA GLY A 115 -6.04 -0.53 20.49
C GLY A 115 -6.04 -2.03 20.58
N ASP A 116 -5.44 -2.71 19.60
CA ASP A 116 -5.34 -4.18 19.61
C ASP A 116 -3.99 -4.59 19.03
N PRO A 117 -2.92 -4.38 19.81
CA PRO A 117 -1.58 -4.60 19.24
C PRO A 117 -1.27 -6.06 18.93
N MET A 118 -1.98 -7.01 19.55
CA MET A 118 -1.75 -8.43 19.24
C MET A 118 -2.22 -8.79 17.82
N MET A 119 -2.96 -7.92 17.15
CA MET A 119 -3.30 -8.18 15.75
C MET A 119 -2.06 -8.33 14.87
N VAL A 120 -0.90 -7.86 15.32
CA VAL A 120 0.34 -8.07 14.58
C VAL A 120 0.62 -9.56 14.38
N ALA A 121 0.15 -10.42 15.28
CA ALA A 121 0.35 -11.85 15.12
C ALA A 121 -0.31 -12.37 13.84
N LEU A 122 -1.45 -11.79 13.45
CA LEU A 122 -2.10 -12.18 12.21
C LEU A 122 -1.27 -11.75 11.01
N ASP A 123 -0.70 -10.54 11.03
CA ASP A 123 0.20 -10.11 9.96
C ASP A 123 1.39 -11.04 9.84
N LEU A 124 1.98 -11.41 10.97
CA LEU A 124 3.11 -12.32 10.96
C LEU A 124 2.73 -13.67 10.38
N SER A 125 1.53 -14.17 10.71
CA SER A 125 1.11 -15.47 10.18
C SER A 125 0.90 -15.40 8.68
N ILE A 126 0.33 -14.31 8.17
CA ILE A 126 0.15 -14.15 6.72
C ILE A 126 1.51 -14.13 6.02
N ASP A 127 2.44 -13.32 6.51
CA ASP A 127 3.74 -13.18 5.87
C ASP A 127 4.56 -14.47 5.99
N ALA A 128 4.47 -15.17 7.13
CA ALA A 128 5.19 -16.41 7.31
C ALA A 128 4.72 -17.46 6.29
N GLU A 129 3.42 -17.62 6.15
CA GLU A 129 2.89 -18.57 5.18
C GLU A 129 3.23 -18.13 3.75
N PHE A 130 3.15 -16.83 3.49
CA PHE A 130 3.47 -16.30 2.17
C PHE A 130 4.90 -16.63 1.77
N PHE A 131 5.87 -16.32 2.63
CA PHE A 131 7.26 -16.55 2.25
C PHE A 131 7.61 -18.03 2.19
N HIS A 132 6.98 -18.86 3.04
CA HIS A 132 7.14 -20.30 2.89
C HIS A 132 6.67 -20.74 1.50
N TRP A 133 5.49 -20.27 1.11
CA TRP A 133 4.94 -20.61 -0.21
C TRP A 133 5.83 -20.07 -1.34
N VAL A 134 6.34 -18.85 -1.20
CA VAL A 134 7.21 -18.26 -2.23
C VAL A 134 8.42 -19.14 -2.49
N CYS A 135 9.02 -19.67 -1.41
CA CYS A 135 10.24 -20.47 -1.55
C CYS A 135 9.98 -21.84 -2.18
N THR A 136 8.75 -22.32 -2.14
CA THR A 136 8.40 -23.60 -2.79
C THR A 136 7.78 -23.41 -4.17
N HIS A 137 6.89 -22.43 -4.31
CA HIS A 137 6.23 -22.17 -5.59
C HIS A 137 7.18 -21.50 -6.60
N LYS A 138 8.03 -20.63 -6.10
CA LYS A 138 9.05 -19.92 -6.88
C LYS A 138 8.46 -19.14 -8.04
N PRO A 139 7.61 -18.14 -7.74
CA PRO A 139 7.18 -17.25 -8.80
C PRO A 139 8.38 -16.48 -9.37
N ALA A 140 8.22 -15.93 -10.56
CA ALA A 140 9.35 -15.25 -11.20
C ALA A 140 9.75 -13.97 -10.48
N ARG A 141 8.76 -13.21 -9.98
CA ARG A 141 9.04 -11.93 -9.31
C ARG A 141 8.04 -11.71 -8.19
N VAL A 142 8.51 -11.14 -7.09
CA VAL A 142 7.69 -10.92 -5.89
C VAL A 142 7.87 -9.50 -5.39
N LEU A 143 6.77 -8.84 -5.09
CA LEU A 143 6.75 -7.56 -4.38
C LEU A 143 6.33 -7.78 -2.94
N TYR A 144 7.17 -7.35 -2.00
CA TYR A 144 6.79 -7.33 -0.59
C TYR A 144 6.61 -5.88 -0.15
N PRO A 145 5.39 -5.46 0.21
CA PRO A 145 5.20 -4.09 0.71
C PRO A 145 5.53 -4.03 2.20
N SER A 146 6.70 -3.46 2.48
CA SER A 146 7.08 -3.10 3.83
C SER A 146 6.37 -1.78 4.17
N SER A 147 7.02 -0.90 4.89
CA SER A 147 6.37 0.33 5.33
C SER A 147 7.40 1.32 5.84
N SER A 148 7.08 2.60 5.74
CA SER A 148 7.87 3.62 6.41
C SER A 148 7.81 3.48 7.93
N ALA A 149 6.83 2.77 8.48
CA ALA A 149 6.77 2.49 9.91
C ALA A 149 7.92 1.61 10.38
N ALA A 150 8.64 0.94 9.45
CA ALA A 150 9.79 0.13 9.82
C ALA A 150 10.99 0.95 10.27
N TYR A 151 11.02 2.24 9.95
CA TYR A 151 12.16 3.10 10.27
C TYR A 151 12.23 3.41 11.77
N PRO A 152 13.45 3.64 12.31
CA PRO A 152 13.60 3.97 13.72
C PRO A 152 12.88 5.25 14.11
N VAL A 153 12.13 5.20 15.21
CA VAL A 153 11.34 6.37 15.61
C VAL A 153 12.20 7.52 16.12
N ASN A 154 13.42 7.25 16.57
CA ASN A 154 14.29 8.35 17.03
C ASN A 154 14.71 9.28 15.89
N LEU A 155 14.56 8.86 14.65
CA LEU A 155 14.84 9.72 13.49
C LEU A 155 13.62 10.55 13.09
N GLN A 156 12.54 10.46 13.85
CA GLN A 156 11.25 11.03 13.46
C GLN A 156 10.67 11.91 14.57
N THR A 157 11.49 12.33 15.51
CA THR A 157 11.06 13.21 16.61
C THR A 157 11.22 14.67 16.19
N SER A 158 10.61 15.56 16.96
CA SER A 158 10.71 16.98 16.69
C SER A 158 12.13 17.51 16.77
N GLN A 159 12.99 16.81 17.52
CA GLN A 159 14.37 17.24 17.74
C GLN A 159 15.37 16.52 16.85
N GLY A 160 14.99 15.39 16.28
CA GLY A 160 15.91 14.58 15.48
C GLY A 160 15.38 14.22 14.11
N ALA A 161 14.39 14.98 13.61
CA ALA A 161 13.76 14.65 12.33
C ALA A 161 14.73 14.77 11.17
N VAL A 162 14.79 13.71 10.37
CA VAL A 162 15.62 13.70 9.17
C VAL A 162 14.85 12.98 8.06
N ALA A 163 15.24 13.25 6.82
CA ALA A 163 14.76 12.46 5.70
C ALA A 163 15.27 11.03 5.85
N LEU A 164 14.38 10.07 5.72
CA LEU A 164 14.70 8.67 6.01
C LEU A 164 15.31 7.99 4.80
N LYS A 165 16.51 7.46 4.97
CA LYS A 165 17.24 6.76 3.91
C LYS A 165 17.10 5.27 4.08
N GLU A 166 17.13 4.55 2.96
CA GLU A 166 17.05 3.09 3.03
C GLU A 166 18.09 2.51 3.97
N SER A 167 19.31 3.07 3.98
CA SER A 167 20.38 2.60 4.83
C SER A 167 20.18 2.88 6.33
N ASP A 168 19.16 3.64 6.70
CA ASP A 168 18.86 3.83 8.12
C ASP A 168 18.35 2.56 8.79
N ILE A 169 17.99 1.54 8.02
CA ILE A 169 17.71 0.21 8.53
C ILE A 169 18.83 -0.71 8.09
N ASP A 170 19.58 -1.21 9.04
CA ASP A 170 20.73 -2.06 8.76
C ASP A 170 20.61 -3.35 9.56
N PHE A 171 20.26 -4.43 8.87
CA PHE A 171 20.02 -5.72 9.52
C PHE A 171 21.26 -6.30 10.17
N GLU A 172 22.44 -5.82 9.79
CA GLU A 172 23.68 -6.35 10.34
C GLU A 172 24.22 -5.52 11.49
N LYS A 173 23.71 -4.29 11.68
CA LYS A 173 24.26 -3.40 12.70
C LYS A 173 23.22 -2.98 13.71
N ASN A 174 22.22 -2.22 13.27
CA ASN A 174 21.25 -1.65 14.21
C ASN A 174 19.95 -1.36 13.49
N LEU A 175 18.88 -1.97 13.98
CA LEU A 175 17.56 -1.76 13.40
C LEU A 175 16.84 -0.56 14.03
N GLY A 176 17.23 -0.18 15.23
CA GLY A 176 16.50 0.82 15.99
C GLY A 176 15.16 0.26 16.47
N THR A 177 14.28 1.15 16.86
CA THR A 177 12.93 0.77 17.30
C THR A 177 11.93 1.28 16.28
N PRO A 178 11.25 0.38 15.58
CA PRO A 178 10.27 0.82 14.58
C PRO A 178 9.00 1.34 15.24
N ASP A 179 8.13 1.92 14.41
CA ASP A 179 6.90 2.52 14.91
C ASP A 179 5.82 1.45 15.07
N MET A 180 5.23 1.39 16.25
CA MET A 180 4.11 0.48 16.53
C MET A 180 4.48 -0.98 16.29
N THR A 181 3.50 -1.88 16.40
CA THR A 181 3.69 -3.27 16.03
C THR A 181 3.79 -3.48 14.52
N UNK A 182 3.36 -2.70 13.82
CA UNK A 182 3.38 -2.75 12.44
C UNK A 182 4.76 -2.69 11.95
N GLY A 183 5.40 -1.79 12.49
CA GLY A 183 6.77 -1.69 12.04
C GLY A 183 7.58 -2.95 12.28
N TRP A 184 7.38 -3.61 13.43
CA TRP A 184 8.10 -4.85 13.70
C TRP A 184 7.72 -5.95 12.71
N SER A 185 6.45 -6.07 12.36
CA SER A 185 6.06 -7.10 11.40
C SER A 185 6.66 -6.81 10.03
N LYS A 186 6.75 -5.55 9.66
CA LYS A 186 7.32 -5.19 8.36
C LYS A 186 8.83 -5.46 8.30
N LEU A 187 9.54 -5.19 9.40
CA LEU A 187 10.96 -5.56 9.46
C LEU A 187 11.12 -7.08 9.33
N THR A 188 10.27 -7.84 10.00
CA THR A 188 10.32 -9.30 9.90
C THR A 188 10.08 -9.74 8.45
N GLY A 189 9.10 -9.14 7.79
CA GLY A 189 8.85 -9.46 6.38
C GLY A 189 10.02 -9.14 5.48
N GLU A 190 10.68 -8.00 5.72
CA GLU A 190 11.89 -7.67 4.95
C GLU A 190 13.00 -8.69 5.17
N PHE A 191 13.13 -9.16 6.43
CA PHE A 191 14.12 -10.18 6.73
C PHE A 191 13.82 -11.47 5.97
N LEU A 192 12.56 -11.90 5.96
CA LEU A 192 12.16 -13.10 5.21
C LEU A 192 12.38 -12.91 3.71
N ALA A 193 12.15 -11.71 3.20
CA ALA A 193 12.38 -11.41 1.78
C ALA A 193 13.85 -11.59 1.42
N ARG A 194 14.75 -11.15 2.30
CA ARG A 194 16.18 -11.31 2.07
C ARG A 194 16.56 -12.79 2.04
N ILE A 195 15.96 -13.59 2.93
CA ILE A 195 16.22 -15.04 2.93
C ILE A 195 15.71 -15.65 1.63
N ALA A 196 14.52 -15.29 1.20
CA ALA A 196 13.97 -15.84 -0.04
C ALA A 196 14.84 -15.51 -1.23
N ALA A 197 15.34 -14.32 -1.29
CA ALA A 197 16.23 -13.92 -2.38
C ALA A 197 17.59 -14.56 -2.29
N UNK A 198 18.02 -14.45 -1.15
CA UNK A 198 19.36 -14.84 -0.98
C UNK A 198 19.58 -16.28 -0.89
N HIS A 199 18.72 -16.98 -0.26
CA HIS A 199 18.98 -18.43 -0.05
C HIS A 199 18.19 -19.31 -1.01
N TYR A 200 17.09 -18.81 -1.52
CA TYR A 200 16.18 -19.62 -2.36
C TYR A 200 16.11 -19.15 -3.81
N GLY A 201 16.81 -18.09 -4.13
CA GLY A 201 16.91 -17.63 -5.50
C GLY A 201 15.64 -17.02 -6.08
N VAL A 202 14.71 -16.60 -5.24
CA VAL A 202 13.50 -15.94 -5.72
C VAL A 202 13.76 -14.44 -5.86
N LYS A 203 13.32 -13.85 -6.95
CA LYS A 203 13.49 -12.41 -7.12
C LYS A 203 12.44 -11.68 -6.30
N VAL A 204 12.88 -10.98 -5.26
CA VAL A 204 12.00 -10.24 -4.37
C VAL A 204 12.49 -8.79 -4.27
N VAL A 205 11.57 -7.85 -4.33
CA VAL A 205 11.88 -6.46 -3.99
C VAL A 205 10.93 -6.02 -2.89
N CYS A 206 11.46 -5.26 -1.93
CA CYS A 206 10.66 -4.69 -0.86
C CYS A 206 10.47 -3.21 -1.13
N ILE A 207 9.28 -2.69 -0.80
CA ILE A 207 9.02 -1.26 -0.89
C ILE A 207 8.69 -0.74 0.50
N ARG A 208 9.10 0.50 0.77
CA ARG A 208 8.75 1.22 1.99
C ARG A 208 7.94 2.45 1.60
N PRO A 209 6.62 2.26 1.39
CA PRO A 209 5.79 3.40 0.98
C PRO A 209 5.60 4.38 2.13
N PHE A 210 5.61 5.65 1.79
CA PHE A 210 5.22 6.70 2.72
C PHE A 210 3.72 6.92 2.54
N SER A 211 3.22 8.13 2.69
CA SER A 211 1.77 8.33 2.72
C SER A 211 1.20 8.42 1.30
N GLY A 212 0.91 7.26 0.74
CA GLY A 212 0.27 7.19 -0.56
C GLY A 212 -1.19 7.63 -0.50
N TYR A 213 -1.62 8.37 -1.50
CA TYR A 213 -2.99 8.89 -1.54
C TYR A 213 -3.49 8.92 -2.98
N GLY A 214 -4.78 9.05 -3.12
CA GLY A 214 -5.36 9.17 -4.45
C GLY A 214 -6.87 9.37 -4.40
N GLU A 215 -7.45 9.58 -5.57
CA GLU A 215 -8.84 9.98 -5.70
C GLU A 215 -9.81 8.89 -5.23
N ASP A 216 -9.44 7.62 -5.39
CA ASP A 216 -10.33 6.51 -5.05
C ASP A 216 -10.05 5.92 -3.66
N GLN A 217 -9.28 6.63 -2.83
CA GLN A 217 -8.97 6.15 -1.50
C GLN A 217 -10.18 6.29 -0.58
N ASP A 218 -10.31 5.32 0.31
CA ASP A 218 -11.41 5.25 1.27
C ASP A 218 -11.39 6.46 2.22
N LEU A 219 -12.58 6.94 2.60
CA LEU A 219 -12.73 8.08 3.49
C LEU A 219 -12.19 7.84 4.90
N THR A 220 -11.86 6.60 5.26
CA THR A 220 -11.23 6.33 6.55
C THR A 220 -9.77 6.79 6.59
N TYR A 221 -9.18 7.10 5.44
CA TYR A 221 -7.80 7.58 5.38
C TYR A 221 -7.76 9.10 5.49
N PRO A 222 -6.65 9.65 6.06
CA PRO A 222 -6.62 11.08 6.38
C PRO A 222 -6.82 12.01 5.19
N VAL A 223 -6.17 11.74 4.06
CA VAL A 223 -6.23 12.72 2.96
C VAL A 223 -7.65 12.88 2.42
N PRO A 224 -8.35 11.80 2.02
CA PRO A 224 -9.72 12.02 1.56
C PRO A 224 -10.65 12.51 2.65
N ALA A 225 -10.40 12.13 3.91
CA ALA A 225 -11.25 12.63 5.01
C ALA A 225 -11.09 14.14 5.18
N ILE A 226 -9.86 14.64 5.13
CA ILE A 226 -9.61 16.07 5.25
C ILE A 226 -10.22 16.82 4.06
N ALA A 227 -10.05 16.26 2.86
CA ALA A 227 -10.64 16.89 1.67
C ALA A 227 -12.16 17.02 1.77
N ALA A 228 -12.82 15.98 2.26
CA ALA A 228 -14.28 16.02 2.41
C ALA A 228 -14.72 17.06 3.43
N ARG A 229 -13.98 17.16 4.54
CA ARG A 229 -14.31 18.16 5.56
C ARG A 229 -14.12 19.58 5.03
N ALA A 230 -13.09 19.81 4.22
CA ALA A 230 -12.88 21.11 3.61
C ALA A 230 -13.97 21.42 2.58
N ALA A 231 -14.39 20.41 1.80
CA ALA A 231 -15.47 20.60 0.84
C ALA A 231 -16.78 20.98 1.52
N ARG A 232 -17.00 20.48 2.75
CA ARG A 232 -18.17 20.85 3.55
C ARG A 232 -17.98 22.16 4.31
N LYS A 233 -16.80 22.77 4.18
CA LYS A 233 -16.48 24.05 4.82
C LYS A 233 -16.60 24.02 6.33
N GLU A 234 -16.05 22.95 6.94
CA GLU A 234 -16.05 22.84 8.40
C GLU A 234 -15.28 24.01 9.03
N ASP A 235 -15.85 24.54 10.12
CA ASP A 235 -15.24 25.64 10.88
C ASP A 235 -15.77 25.57 12.30
N PRO A 236 -14.96 25.40 13.34
CA PRO A 236 -13.52 25.23 13.28
C PRO A 236 -13.13 23.89 12.67
N PHE A 237 -11.90 23.85 12.14
CA PHE A 237 -11.35 22.65 11.53
C PHE A 237 -10.45 22.01 12.54
N GLU A 238 -10.88 20.87 13.11
CA GLU A 238 -10.11 20.20 14.15
C GLU A 238 -9.03 19.33 13.55
N VAL A 239 -7.87 19.31 14.22
CA VAL A 239 -6.75 18.46 13.84
C VAL A 239 -6.19 17.79 15.09
N TRP A 240 -5.88 16.49 15.00
CA TRP A 240 -5.34 15.75 16.12
C TRP A 240 -3.89 16.17 16.37
N GLY A 241 -3.51 16.21 17.65
CA GLY A 241 -2.18 16.65 18.03
C GLY A 241 -2.02 18.12 17.81
N THR A 242 -0.82 18.55 17.52
CA THR A 242 -0.56 19.97 17.24
C THR A 242 -0.89 20.36 15.81
N GLY A 243 -1.00 19.38 14.92
CA GLY A 243 -1.13 19.63 13.50
C GLY A 243 0.18 19.94 12.82
N LYS A 244 1.26 20.11 13.59
CA LYS A 244 2.58 20.40 13.02
C LYS A 244 3.31 19.14 12.59
N GLN A 245 2.84 17.98 13.03
CA GLN A 245 3.41 16.72 12.56
C GLN A 245 3.22 16.61 11.06
N GLY A 246 4.20 16.02 10.40
CA GLY A 246 4.21 15.99 8.94
C GLY A 246 4.46 14.61 8.36
N ARG A 247 4.05 14.47 7.12
CA ARG A 247 4.18 13.23 6.37
C ARG A 247 4.65 13.55 4.96
N ASP A 248 5.02 12.49 4.26
CA ASP A 248 5.43 12.56 2.87
C ASP A 248 4.29 12.00 2.03
N PHE A 249 3.54 12.90 1.40
CA PHE A 249 2.37 12.49 0.62
C PHE A 249 2.79 12.25 -0.84
N VAL A 250 2.51 11.06 -1.34
CA VAL A 250 2.87 10.68 -2.69
C VAL A 250 1.63 10.13 -3.40
N HIS A 251 1.34 10.64 -4.60
CA HIS A 251 0.15 10.24 -5.34
C HIS A 251 0.24 8.79 -5.78
N ILE A 252 -0.91 8.11 -5.79
CA ILE A 252 -0.94 6.68 -6.11
C ILE A 252 -0.37 6.37 -7.49
N ASP A 253 -0.55 7.25 -8.48
CA ASP A 253 0.01 6.99 -9.81
C ASP A 253 1.53 6.94 -9.75
N ASP A 254 2.14 7.79 -8.94
CA ASP A 254 3.59 7.74 -8.75
C ASP A 254 4.00 6.49 -7.98
N VAL A 255 3.19 6.06 -7.01
CA VAL A 255 3.47 4.83 -6.28
C VAL A 255 3.50 3.64 -7.25
N ILE A 256 2.50 3.55 -8.12
CA ILE A 256 2.43 2.42 -9.05
C ILE A 256 3.56 2.46 -10.07
N ASP A 257 3.94 3.66 -10.54
CA ASP A 257 5.11 3.79 -11.41
C ASP A 257 6.36 3.22 -10.73
N CYS A 258 6.58 3.57 -9.44
CA CYS A 258 7.70 3.03 -8.69
C CYS A 258 7.63 1.51 -8.58
N ILE A 259 6.46 0.98 -8.27
CA ILE A 259 6.30 -0.46 -8.12
C ILE A 259 6.70 -1.17 -9.41
N GLN A 260 6.22 -0.69 -10.54
CA GLN A 260 6.55 -1.34 -11.80
C GLN A 260 8.03 -1.23 -12.13
N LEU A 261 8.61 -0.06 -11.88
CA LEU A 261 10.04 0.15 -12.11
C LEU A 261 10.86 -0.81 -11.25
N LEU A 262 10.52 -0.94 -9.98
CA LEU A 262 11.26 -1.81 -9.07
C LEU A 262 11.07 -3.28 -9.41
N MET A 263 9.87 -3.70 -9.76
CA MET A 263 9.64 -5.08 -10.19
C MET A 263 10.48 -5.44 -11.40
N ASP A 264 10.66 -4.49 -12.32
CA ASP A 264 11.45 -4.75 -13.53
C ASP A 264 12.95 -4.76 -13.28
N ASN A 265 13.43 -4.19 -12.18
CA ASN A 265 14.87 -3.93 -12.04
C ASN A 265 15.51 -4.48 -10.79
N VAL A 266 14.75 -4.90 -9.78
CA VAL A 266 15.32 -5.31 -8.49
C VAL A 266 14.77 -6.68 -8.11
N GLY A 267 15.67 -7.56 -7.66
CA GLY A 267 15.27 -8.89 -7.24
C GLY A 267 16.15 -9.50 -6.16
N ASP A 268 16.83 -8.66 -5.39
CA ASP A 268 17.79 -9.15 -4.40
C ASP A 268 17.28 -9.07 -2.97
N GLY A 269 15.99 -8.78 -2.78
CA GLY A 269 15.39 -8.67 -1.46
C GLY A 269 15.61 -7.35 -0.77
N SER A 270 16.25 -6.38 -1.44
CA SER A 270 16.47 -5.07 -0.83
C SER A 270 15.22 -4.21 -0.88
N ALA A 271 15.23 -3.14 -0.06
CA ALA A 271 14.07 -2.28 0.11
C ALA A 271 14.33 -0.88 -0.43
N TYR A 272 13.29 -0.29 -1.00
CA TYR A 272 13.35 1.03 -1.61
C TYR A 272 12.21 1.91 -1.11
N ASN A 273 12.54 3.16 -0.84
CA ASN A 273 11.54 4.16 -0.47
C ASN A 273 10.62 4.49 -1.63
N ILE A 274 9.33 4.65 -1.34
CA ILE A 274 8.39 5.24 -2.29
C ILE A 274 7.76 6.44 -1.60
N GLY A 275 8.20 7.62 -1.99
CA GLY A 275 7.72 8.88 -1.45
C GLY A 275 7.99 10.00 -2.41
N SER A 276 7.62 11.20 -2.02
CA SER A 276 7.89 12.40 -2.82
C SER A 276 9.21 13.07 -2.44
N GLY A 277 9.70 12.78 -1.24
CA GLY A 277 10.87 13.45 -0.71
C GLY A 277 10.56 14.78 -0.03
N LYS A 278 9.29 15.11 0.12
CA LYS A 278 8.87 16.38 0.74
C LYS A 278 8.07 16.13 1.99
N LEU A 279 8.28 16.96 2.99
CA LEU A 279 7.55 16.91 4.25
C LEU A 279 6.45 17.95 4.24
N THR A 280 5.22 17.55 4.50
CA THR A 280 4.08 18.44 4.57
C THR A 280 3.35 18.20 5.90
N SER A 281 3.15 19.27 6.68
CA SER A 281 2.43 19.16 7.94
C SER A 281 0.94 19.00 7.69
N PHE A 282 0.21 18.49 8.68
CA PHE A 282 -1.23 18.39 8.56
C PHE A 282 -1.88 19.75 8.49
N ILE A 283 -1.33 20.75 9.20
CA ILE A 283 -1.85 22.11 9.06
C ILE A 283 -1.69 22.60 7.63
N GLU A 284 -0.54 22.39 7.02
CA GLU A 284 -0.32 22.81 5.63
C GLU A 284 -1.29 22.09 4.69
N LEU A 285 -1.54 20.80 4.93
CA LEU A 285 -2.47 20.05 4.09
C LEU A 285 -3.90 20.57 4.24
N ILE A 286 -4.32 20.85 5.48
CA ILE A 286 -5.66 21.40 5.71
C ILE A 286 -5.79 22.76 5.01
N GLN A 287 -4.77 23.61 5.15
CA GLN A 287 -4.80 24.93 4.50
C GLN A 287 -4.90 24.83 2.99
N LEU A 288 -4.21 23.85 2.41
CA LEU A 288 -4.27 23.64 0.97
C LEU A 288 -5.70 23.27 0.52
N PHE A 289 -6.32 22.35 1.22
CA PHE A 289 -7.69 21.95 0.88
C PHE A 289 -8.67 23.08 1.10
N CYS A 290 -8.51 23.84 2.18
CA CYS A 290 -9.40 24.98 2.45
C CYS A 290 -9.23 26.08 1.38
N ARG A 291 -8.02 26.23 0.87
CA ARG A 291 -7.78 27.17 -0.22
C ARG A 291 -8.55 26.74 -1.48
N PHE A 292 -8.53 25.41 -1.79
CA PHE A 292 -9.33 24.92 -2.92
C PHE A 292 -10.82 25.19 -2.69
N ALA A 293 -11.28 25.07 -1.44
CA ALA A 293 -12.69 25.27 -1.11
C ALA A 293 -13.07 26.73 -0.97
N GLY A 294 -12.10 27.62 -0.98
CA GLY A 294 -12.36 29.06 -0.96
C GLY A 294 -12.74 29.62 0.40
N TYR A 295 -12.17 29.07 1.49
CA TYR A 295 -12.48 29.58 2.82
C TYR A 295 -11.29 29.39 3.76
N SER A 296 -11.30 30.10 4.90
CA SER A 296 -10.21 30.12 5.86
C SER A 296 -10.74 29.87 7.27
N PRO A 297 -10.91 28.63 7.67
CA PRO A 297 -11.45 28.34 9.01
C PRO A 297 -10.44 28.54 10.11
N VAL A 298 -10.90 28.60 11.34
CA VAL A 298 -10.05 28.47 12.51
C VAL A 298 -9.59 27.02 12.59
N ILE A 299 -8.31 26.81 12.71
CA ILE A 299 -7.75 25.45 12.86
C ILE A 299 -7.55 25.22 14.35
N LYS A 300 -8.20 24.18 14.87
CA LYS A 300 -8.21 23.88 16.29
C LYS A 300 -7.45 22.59 16.58
N ALA A 301 -6.33 22.72 17.29
CA ALA A 301 -5.51 21.56 17.63
C ALA A 301 -6.12 20.81 18.82
N LEU A 302 -6.26 19.49 18.66
CA LEU A 302 -6.74 18.61 19.73
C LEU A 302 -5.53 17.89 20.30
N THR A 303 -4.84 18.55 21.21
CA THR A 303 -3.53 18.08 21.69
C THR A 303 -3.61 16.84 22.58
N ASP A 304 -4.81 16.48 23.04
CA ASP A 304 -5.00 15.25 23.80
C ASP A 304 -5.21 14.03 22.89
N LYS A 305 -5.29 14.21 21.60
CA LYS A 305 -5.47 13.10 20.66
C LYS A 305 -4.12 12.66 20.08
N PRO A 306 -3.98 11.39 19.70
CA PRO A 306 -2.70 10.90 19.20
C PRO A 306 -2.30 11.56 17.88
N MET A 307 -1.01 11.84 17.74
CA MET A 307 -0.50 12.42 16.51
C MET A 307 0.54 11.55 15.81
N GLY A 308 1.00 10.49 16.46
CA GLY A 308 2.04 9.65 15.93
C GLY A 308 3.39 10.34 15.95
N VAL A 309 4.29 9.93 15.06
CA VAL A 309 5.61 10.55 14.98
C VAL A 309 5.49 11.98 14.47
N TYR A 310 6.48 12.80 14.84
CA TYR A 310 6.46 14.21 14.45
C TYR A 310 6.72 14.38 12.95
N SER A 311 7.61 13.59 12.40
CA SER A 311 8.06 13.78 11.02
C SER A 311 8.38 12.43 10.38
N ARG A 312 7.83 12.19 9.20
CA ARG A 312 8.12 10.95 8.47
C ARG A 312 8.11 11.26 6.98
N TYR A 313 9.31 11.38 6.39
CA TYR A 313 9.42 11.66 4.98
C TYR A 313 10.66 10.99 4.41
N ALA A 314 10.62 10.72 3.13
CA ALA A 314 11.64 9.90 2.46
C ALA A 314 12.79 10.74 1.95
N ASP A 315 13.97 10.17 2.04
CA ASP A 315 15.09 10.57 1.19
C ASP A 315 14.97 9.74 -0.08
N MET A 316 14.75 10.39 -1.19
CA MET A 316 14.54 9.69 -2.47
C MET A 316 15.78 9.66 -3.33
N SER A 317 16.97 9.95 -2.75
CA SER A 317 18.17 10.02 -3.56
C SER A 317 18.58 8.67 -4.15
N LEU A 318 18.31 7.56 -3.47
CA LEU A 318 18.64 6.25 -4.04
C LEU A 318 17.83 5.97 -5.30
N MET A 319 16.51 6.23 -5.25
CA MET A 319 15.67 6.04 -6.42
C MET A 319 16.08 6.95 -7.57
N GLU A 320 16.41 8.20 -7.25
CA GLU A 320 16.84 9.14 -8.29
C GLU A 320 18.19 8.73 -8.89
N LYS A 321 19.14 8.39 -8.03
CA LYS A 321 20.49 8.07 -8.46
C LYS A 321 20.52 6.79 -9.28
N ARG A 322 19.79 5.77 -8.83
CA ARG A 322 19.87 4.47 -9.46
C ARG A 322 18.99 4.38 -10.71
N PHE A 323 17.82 5.01 -10.70
CA PHE A 323 16.83 4.84 -11.77
C PHE A 323 16.41 6.14 -12.43
N GLY A 324 16.91 7.29 -11.96
CA GLY A 324 16.45 8.58 -12.47
C GLY A 324 15.00 8.88 -12.14
N TRP A 325 14.45 8.22 -11.13
CA TRP A 325 13.04 8.36 -10.81
C TRP A 325 12.76 9.60 -9.96
N LYS A 326 11.74 10.35 -10.35
CA LYS A 326 11.22 11.47 -9.58
C LYS A 326 9.69 11.45 -9.67
N PRO A 327 8.99 11.93 -8.64
CA PRO A 327 7.54 11.99 -8.73
C PRO A 327 7.11 12.96 -9.84
N LYS A 328 6.07 12.58 -10.57
CA LYS A 328 5.55 13.40 -11.65
C LYS A 328 4.39 14.28 -11.20
N ILE A 329 3.71 13.91 -10.13
CA ILE A 329 2.49 14.62 -9.70
C ILE A 329 2.83 15.45 -8.47
N SER A 330 2.70 16.77 -8.60
CA SER A 330 2.97 17.66 -7.48
C SER A 330 1.91 17.50 -6.40
N LEU A 331 2.25 17.95 -5.20
CA LEU A 331 1.30 17.92 -4.09
C LEU A 331 0.03 18.68 -4.45
N GLU A 332 0.18 19.87 -5.01
CA GLU A 332 -0.99 20.68 -5.34
C GLU A 332 -1.87 20.00 -6.38
N GLU A 333 -1.26 19.45 -7.43
CA GLU A 333 -2.07 18.77 -8.46
C GLU A 333 -2.75 17.53 -7.91
N GLY A 334 -2.02 16.70 -7.17
CA GLY A 334 -2.60 15.49 -6.63
C GLY A 334 -3.70 15.75 -5.63
N MET A 335 -3.50 16.74 -4.75
CA MET A 335 -4.51 17.06 -3.77
C MET A 335 -5.72 17.74 -4.42
N ARG A 336 -5.51 18.49 -5.50
CA ARG A 336 -6.65 19.05 -6.23
C ARG A 336 -7.53 17.95 -6.81
N ARG A 337 -6.93 16.90 -7.33
CA ARG A 337 -7.70 15.74 -7.84
C ARG A 337 -8.51 15.09 -6.72
N VAL A 338 -7.91 14.96 -5.54
CA VAL A 338 -8.61 14.40 -4.39
C VAL A 338 -9.76 15.31 -3.98
N TYR A 339 -9.51 16.62 -3.95
CA TYR A 339 -10.55 17.57 -3.58
C TYR A 339 -11.72 17.52 -4.55
N GLU A 340 -11.45 17.47 -5.85
CA GLU A 340 -12.51 17.38 -6.86
C GLU A 340 -13.32 16.09 -6.70
N ALA A 341 -12.63 14.98 -6.39
CA ALA A 341 -13.33 13.72 -6.13
C ALA A 341 -14.22 13.82 -4.89
N ALA A 342 -13.76 14.51 -3.84
CA ALA A 342 -14.55 14.72 -2.65
C ALA A 342 -15.80 15.53 -2.96
N CYS A 343 -15.66 16.57 -3.79
CA CYS A 343 -16.81 17.39 -4.18
C CYS A 343 -17.83 16.58 -4.94
N ARG A 344 -17.37 15.70 -5.84
CA ARG A 344 -18.29 14.83 -6.58
C ARG A 344 -19.07 13.90 -5.64
N ARG A 345 -18.36 13.30 -4.68
CA ARG A 345 -19.03 12.42 -3.70
C ARG A 345 -20.11 13.17 -2.91
N ILE A 346 -19.78 14.40 -2.48
CA ILE A 346 -20.71 15.18 -1.69
C ILE A 346 -21.92 15.56 -2.52
N SER A 347 -21.73 15.91 -3.79
CA SER A 347 -22.86 16.29 -4.64
C SER A 347 -23.78 15.12 -4.95
N GLU A 348 -23.30 13.89 -4.78
CA GLU A 348 -24.10 12.70 -4.99
C GLU A 348 -24.84 12.24 -3.73
N GLU A 349 -24.61 12.89 -2.61
CA GLU A 349 -25.33 12.58 -1.36
C GLU A 349 -26.79 13.08 -1.41
#